data_68d001f8204de019cea47bb87f1685cb
#
_entry.id   68d001f8204de019cea47bb87f1685cb
#
_cell.length_a   1.000
_cell.length_b   1.000
_cell.length_c   1.000
_cell.angle_alpha   90.00
_cell.angle_beta   90.00
_cell.angle_gamma   90.00
#
_symmetry.space_group_name_H-M   'P 1'
#
loop_
_entity.id
_entity.type
_entity.pdbx_description
1 polymer ?
#
loop_
_entity_poly.entity_id
_entity_poly.type
_entity_poly.pdbx_seq_one_letter_code
_entity_poly.pdbx_strand_id
1 'polypeptide(L)'
;MPPFLKEQCLYSNRRRHILIILLAVFSITTLASYFLPFIIIKIDSMHAQMSAFSILFSSVNLGSGQVLGATLINKVLLILSMLCLSAGFVFVYIGRYTSAAFGVIFSSLLSVIFSVSSKSLLVYQSNIEMRIDTQTHWGWIVFFVSSVALALTMLLFSGTEKAAESIFRFAAFVSVGAVVIITVYMFVSGVPAILEIGLGSFIFGTQWRPTAAEPQFGILYMILASLLGCIGAIIIGVPIGLLTAVFTAEVAPEKISRIIRPAVELLAGIPSVIYGFWGMKVLVPAIRELGQNWGINTTGSGLAAVIVVLSIMILPTIIKVAETSLQSVPRSYMEAALALGNTKVSTIFSVQIPAARSGILAGVILGVGRAIGETMAVIMVAGNIVQLPSLFGSVRPMTAGIAFEMGYADAGLHRQALFAIGLVLFVFIMLVNVSFSYLSKKGNNSSAK
;
A
#
# COMPACT_ATOMS: atom_id res chain seq x y z
N MET A 1 -3.48 50.94 -26.27
CA MET A 1 -3.74 49.59 -25.75
C MET A 1 -5.15 49.20 -26.19
N PRO A 2 -5.36 48.11 -26.93
CA PRO A 2 -6.70 47.71 -27.39
C PRO A 2 -7.61 47.41 -26.18
N PRO A 3 -8.92 47.74 -26.30
CA PRO A 3 -9.88 47.59 -25.17
C PRO A 3 -9.91 46.21 -24.54
N PHE A 4 -9.69 45.15 -25.33
CA PHE A 4 -9.61 43.74 -24.89
C PHE A 4 -8.47 43.47 -23.89
N LEU A 5 -7.29 44.06 -24.07
CA LEU A 5 -6.18 43.92 -23.12
C LEU A 5 -6.40 44.70 -21.82
N LYS A 6 -7.18 45.78 -21.87
CA LYS A 6 -7.55 46.57 -20.70
C LYS A 6 -8.55 45.83 -19.81
N GLU A 7 -9.52 45.11 -20.42
CA GLU A 7 -10.43 44.23 -19.67
C GLU A 7 -9.75 43.02 -19.08
N GLN A 8 -8.83 42.37 -19.79
CA GLN A 8 -8.05 41.25 -19.23
C GLN A 8 -7.17 41.71 -18.05
N CYS A 9 -6.53 42.85 -18.12
CA CYS A 9 -5.76 43.43 -17.01
C CYS A 9 -6.64 43.76 -15.79
N LEU A 10 -7.83 44.35 -16.01
CA LEU A 10 -8.79 44.67 -14.93
C LEU A 10 -9.34 43.41 -14.27
N TYR A 11 -9.66 42.39 -15.05
CA TYR A 11 -10.13 41.10 -14.56
C TYR A 11 -9.04 40.36 -13.76
N SER A 12 -7.81 40.39 -14.24
CA SER A 12 -6.62 39.84 -13.54
C SER A 12 -6.38 40.53 -12.19
N ASN A 13 -6.47 41.86 -12.14
CA ASN A 13 -6.31 42.61 -10.89
C ASN A 13 -7.43 42.35 -9.89
N ARG A 14 -8.69 42.31 -10.33
CA ARG A 14 -9.84 42.03 -9.45
C ARG A 14 -9.74 40.62 -8.85
N ARG A 15 -9.36 39.64 -9.65
CA ARG A 15 -9.12 38.25 -9.20
C ARG A 15 -8.01 38.19 -8.15
N ARG A 16 -6.92 38.93 -8.37
CA ARG A 16 -5.79 38.99 -7.44
C ARG A 16 -6.18 39.60 -6.09
N HIS A 17 -6.95 40.67 -6.08
CA HIS A 17 -7.45 41.29 -4.83
C HIS A 17 -8.37 40.34 -4.05
N ILE A 18 -9.28 39.63 -4.71
CA ILE A 18 -10.16 38.65 -4.07
C ILE A 18 -9.35 37.54 -3.41
N LEU A 19 -8.35 37.00 -4.11
CA LEU A 19 -7.50 35.95 -3.57
C LEU A 19 -6.67 36.41 -2.37
N ILE A 20 -6.18 37.66 -2.36
CA ILE A 20 -5.47 38.23 -1.20
C ILE A 20 -6.40 38.35 0.01
N ILE A 21 -7.63 38.80 -0.19
CA ILE A 21 -8.62 38.90 0.89
C ILE A 21 -8.94 37.53 1.44
N LEU A 22 -9.21 36.54 0.58
CA LEU A 22 -9.48 35.16 0.99
C LEU A 22 -8.31 34.54 1.75
N LEU A 23 -7.08 34.79 1.28
CA LEU A 23 -5.87 34.33 1.94
C LEU A 23 -5.73 34.92 3.34
N ALA A 24 -6.00 36.21 3.51
CA ALA A 24 -5.96 36.87 4.81
C ALA A 24 -7.05 36.33 5.76
N VAL A 25 -8.30 36.20 5.28
CA VAL A 25 -9.42 35.69 6.07
C VAL A 25 -9.14 34.24 6.53
N PHE A 26 -8.77 33.35 5.62
CA PHE A 26 -8.51 31.96 6.00
C PHE A 26 -7.25 31.80 6.87
N SER A 27 -6.25 32.65 6.73
CA SER A 27 -5.09 32.67 7.62
C SER A 27 -5.49 33.04 9.05
N ILE A 28 -6.27 34.10 9.21
CA ILE A 28 -6.76 34.55 10.52
C ILE A 28 -7.68 33.49 11.17
N THR A 29 -8.60 32.92 10.40
CA THR A 29 -9.51 31.87 10.93
C THR A 29 -8.76 30.60 11.32
N THR A 30 -7.74 30.18 10.57
CA THR A 30 -6.90 29.02 10.89
C THR A 30 -6.10 29.25 12.17
N LEU A 31 -5.50 30.43 12.35
CA LEU A 31 -4.80 30.80 13.59
C LEU A 31 -5.73 30.88 14.79
N ALA A 32 -6.88 31.56 14.63
CA ALA A 32 -7.86 31.71 15.70
C ALA A 32 -8.43 30.37 16.17
N SER A 33 -8.54 29.38 15.29
CA SER A 33 -9.10 28.08 15.60
C SER A 33 -8.27 27.29 16.64
N TYR A 34 -6.96 27.55 16.81
CA TYR A 34 -6.15 26.94 17.87
C TYR A 34 -6.59 27.31 19.29
N PHE A 35 -7.30 28.44 19.43
CA PHE A 35 -7.85 28.89 20.71
C PHE A 35 -9.28 28.43 20.94
N LEU A 36 -9.93 27.87 19.91
CA LEU A 36 -11.27 27.30 20.01
C LEU A 36 -11.24 25.91 20.65
N PRO A 37 -12.34 25.40 21.22
CA PRO A 37 -12.40 24.05 21.77
C PRO A 37 -12.15 23.00 20.69
N PHE A 38 -11.05 22.25 20.81
CA PHE A 38 -10.64 21.20 19.88
C PHE A 38 -11.21 19.84 20.25
N ILE A 39 -11.26 19.54 21.56
CA ILE A 39 -11.68 18.25 22.10
C ILE A 39 -12.60 18.46 23.29
N ILE A 40 -13.60 17.59 23.39
CA ILE A 40 -14.40 17.40 24.61
C ILE A 40 -13.96 16.10 25.26
N ILE A 41 -13.63 16.17 26.53
CA ILE A 41 -13.31 15.02 27.36
C ILE A 41 -14.53 14.74 28.24
N LYS A 42 -15.05 13.52 28.14
CA LYS A 42 -16.16 13.03 28.97
C LYS A 42 -15.61 12.02 29.97
N ILE A 43 -15.73 12.33 31.25
CA ILE A 43 -15.37 11.45 32.36
C ILE A 43 -16.59 11.38 33.26
N ASP A 44 -17.30 10.26 33.27
CA ASP A 44 -18.54 10.05 33.97
C ASP A 44 -19.54 11.20 33.79
N SER A 45 -19.77 12.03 34.81
CA SER A 45 -20.68 13.19 34.77
C SER A 45 -19.99 14.51 34.43
N MET A 46 -18.66 14.54 34.28
CA MET A 46 -17.90 15.76 33.99
C MET A 46 -17.58 15.89 32.50
N HIS A 47 -17.77 17.13 31.99
CA HIS A 47 -17.42 17.48 30.64
C HIS A 47 -16.37 18.59 30.67
N ALA A 48 -15.16 18.36 30.16
CA ALA A 48 -14.13 19.37 29.99
C ALA A 48 -13.88 19.67 28.51
N GLN A 49 -13.85 20.94 28.15
CA GLN A 49 -13.51 21.40 26.81
C GLN A 49 -12.07 21.90 26.80
N MET A 50 -11.27 21.42 25.86
CA MET A 50 -9.86 21.83 25.72
C MET A 50 -9.60 22.38 24.32
N SER A 51 -8.94 23.55 24.25
CA SER A 51 -8.39 24.08 23.00
C SER A 51 -7.04 23.42 22.69
N ALA A 52 -6.59 23.50 21.41
CA ALA A 52 -5.25 23.00 21.06
C ALA A 52 -4.15 23.67 21.88
N PHE A 53 -4.28 24.96 22.17
CA PHE A 53 -3.35 25.70 23.01
C PHE A 53 -3.37 25.20 24.46
N SER A 54 -4.55 24.96 25.05
CA SER A 54 -4.63 24.43 26.42
C SER A 54 -4.09 23.01 26.55
N ILE A 55 -4.23 22.18 25.52
CA ILE A 55 -3.66 20.82 25.51
C ILE A 55 -2.12 20.83 25.59
N LEU A 56 -1.48 21.85 24.99
CA LEU A 56 -0.01 21.96 25.02
C LEU A 56 0.51 22.42 26.38
N PHE A 57 -0.14 23.37 27.03
CA PHE A 57 0.41 24.12 28.16
C PHE A 57 -0.29 23.88 29.48
N SER A 58 -1.49 23.30 29.47
CA SER A 58 -2.23 23.08 30.73
C SER A 58 -2.50 21.60 31.00
N SER A 59 -2.59 21.29 32.29
CA SER A 59 -3.12 20.05 32.80
C SER A 59 -4.47 20.32 33.45
N VAL A 60 -5.45 19.46 33.26
CA VAL A 60 -6.79 19.60 33.87
C VAL A 60 -6.78 18.90 35.23
N ASN A 61 -7.01 19.67 36.27
CA ASN A 61 -7.18 19.14 37.65
C ASN A 61 -8.65 18.69 37.81
N LEU A 62 -8.86 17.44 38.13
CA LEU A 62 -10.17 16.80 38.29
C LEU A 62 -10.70 16.86 39.75
N GLY A 63 -10.16 17.75 40.57
CA GLY A 63 -10.66 17.99 41.95
C GLY A 63 -10.31 16.94 43.00
N SER A 64 -9.76 15.80 42.62
CA SER A 64 -9.32 14.72 43.54
C SER A 64 -7.80 14.52 43.58
N GLY A 65 -7.02 15.54 43.27
CA GLY A 65 -5.56 15.46 43.15
C GLY A 65 -5.08 14.74 41.88
N GLN A 66 -5.99 14.51 40.96
CA GLN A 66 -5.74 13.82 39.68
C GLN A 66 -5.49 14.85 38.59
N VAL A 67 -4.36 14.68 37.88
CA VAL A 67 -3.96 15.61 36.81
C VAL A 67 -4.01 14.87 35.48
N LEU A 68 -4.85 15.35 34.58
CA LEU A 68 -4.94 14.88 33.20
C LEU A 68 -4.01 15.69 32.30
N GLY A 69 -3.05 15.00 31.68
CA GLY A 69 -2.14 15.62 30.71
C GLY A 69 -2.14 14.90 29.37
N ALA A 70 -1.88 15.64 28.28
CA ALA A 70 -1.71 15.02 26.98
C ALA A 70 -0.43 14.19 26.92
N THR A 71 -0.47 13.02 26.25
CA THR A 71 0.72 12.20 26.02
C THR A 71 1.77 12.99 25.24
N LEU A 72 3.05 12.64 25.43
CA LEU A 72 4.17 13.29 24.73
C LEU A 72 3.95 13.28 23.21
N ILE A 73 3.46 12.18 22.65
CA ILE A 73 3.18 12.03 21.21
C ILE A 73 2.17 13.07 20.74
N ASN A 74 1.07 13.27 21.47
CA ASN A 74 0.03 14.22 21.09
C ASN A 74 0.49 15.68 21.22
N LYS A 75 1.32 16.00 22.22
CA LYS A 75 1.97 17.33 22.32
C LYS A 75 2.91 17.56 21.12
N VAL A 76 3.73 16.57 20.76
CA VAL A 76 4.64 16.63 19.60
C VAL A 76 3.88 16.83 18.31
N LEU A 77 2.77 16.12 18.09
CA LEU A 77 1.93 16.27 16.90
C LEU A 77 1.35 17.69 16.76
N LEU A 78 0.86 18.27 17.88
CA LEU A 78 0.34 19.64 17.88
C LEU A 78 1.45 20.67 17.65
N ILE A 79 2.59 20.54 18.30
CA ILE A 79 3.76 21.43 18.09
C ILE A 79 4.20 21.35 16.62
N LEU A 80 4.31 20.15 16.07
CA LEU A 80 4.72 19.95 14.69
C LEU A 80 3.70 20.55 13.71
N SER A 81 2.40 20.43 13.98
CA SER A 81 1.36 21.06 13.17
C SER A 81 1.46 22.59 13.19
N MET A 82 1.73 23.19 14.36
CA MET A 82 1.96 24.63 14.49
C MET A 82 3.21 25.09 13.73
N LEU A 83 4.31 24.33 13.83
CA LEU A 83 5.54 24.61 13.09
C LEU A 83 5.34 24.52 11.57
N CYS A 84 4.60 23.53 11.08
CA CYS A 84 4.29 23.41 9.66
C CYS A 84 3.40 24.56 9.17
N LEU A 85 2.45 25.00 9.97
CA LEU A 85 1.61 26.15 9.65
C LEU A 85 2.43 27.44 9.61
N SER A 86 3.29 27.68 10.60
CA SER A 86 4.16 28.87 10.65
C SER A 86 5.17 28.89 9.48
N ALA A 87 5.75 27.74 9.14
CA ALA A 87 6.58 27.61 7.94
C ALA A 87 5.81 27.96 6.66
N GLY A 88 4.54 27.54 6.57
CA GLY A 88 3.65 27.93 5.48
C GLY A 88 3.52 29.45 5.35
N PHE A 89 3.32 30.17 6.45
CA PHE A 89 3.26 31.64 6.43
C PHE A 89 4.58 32.31 6.02
N VAL A 90 5.71 31.77 6.48
CA VAL A 90 7.04 32.25 6.04
C VAL A 90 7.22 32.10 4.52
N PHE A 91 6.78 30.96 3.95
CA PHE A 91 6.82 30.75 2.49
C PHE A 91 5.88 31.68 1.72
N VAL A 92 4.72 32.07 2.28
CA VAL A 92 3.86 33.12 1.69
C VAL A 92 4.61 34.43 1.62
N TYR A 93 5.31 34.82 2.70
CA TYR A 93 6.09 36.04 2.75
C TYR A 93 7.21 36.09 1.71
N ILE A 94 7.84 34.93 1.46
CA ILE A 94 8.90 34.77 0.44
C ILE A 94 8.31 34.69 -0.99
N GLY A 95 6.99 34.67 -1.16
CA GLY A 95 6.32 34.55 -2.46
C GLY A 95 6.27 33.13 -3.03
N ARG A 96 6.60 32.10 -2.22
CA ARG A 96 6.53 30.68 -2.60
C ARG A 96 5.21 30.05 -2.20
N TYR A 97 4.13 30.43 -2.85
CA TYR A 97 2.77 30.00 -2.51
C TYR A 97 2.54 28.49 -2.57
N THR A 98 3.21 27.78 -3.48
CA THR A 98 3.13 26.32 -3.56
C THR A 98 3.72 25.66 -2.32
N SER A 99 4.91 26.07 -1.89
CA SER A 99 5.55 25.57 -0.68
C SER A 99 4.75 25.92 0.58
N ALA A 100 4.11 27.09 0.58
CA ALA A 100 3.19 27.52 1.64
C ALA A 100 1.98 26.61 1.75
N ALA A 101 1.36 26.27 0.62
CA ALA A 101 0.22 25.34 0.58
C ALA A 101 0.57 23.97 1.17
N PHE A 102 1.78 23.45 0.88
CA PHE A 102 2.26 22.20 1.50
C PHE A 102 2.37 22.28 3.01
N GLY A 103 2.92 23.36 3.56
CA GLY A 103 3.01 23.56 5.01
C GLY A 103 1.61 23.48 5.67
N VAL A 104 0.64 24.15 5.08
CA VAL A 104 -0.74 24.16 5.57
C VAL A 104 -1.42 22.79 5.43
N ILE A 105 -1.26 22.11 4.31
CA ILE A 105 -1.81 20.75 4.11
C ILE A 105 -1.20 19.77 5.10
N PHE A 106 0.11 19.85 5.32
CA PHE A 106 0.79 18.96 6.26
C PHE A 106 0.36 19.23 7.71
N SER A 107 0.15 20.49 8.08
CA SER A 107 -0.46 20.88 9.37
C SER A 107 -1.86 20.26 9.53
N SER A 108 -2.69 20.31 8.47
CA SER A 108 -4.03 19.70 8.48
C SER A 108 -3.98 18.19 8.66
N LEU A 109 -3.07 17.49 7.98
CA LEU A 109 -2.87 16.04 8.13
C LEU A 109 -2.44 15.67 9.57
N LEU A 110 -1.50 16.41 10.15
CA LEU A 110 -1.09 16.20 11.53
C LEU A 110 -2.24 16.40 12.50
N SER A 111 -3.14 17.34 12.24
CA SER A 111 -4.32 17.56 13.07
C SER A 111 -5.34 16.41 12.96
N VAL A 112 -5.46 15.76 11.79
CA VAL A 112 -6.27 14.55 11.62
C VAL A 112 -5.67 13.39 12.39
N ILE A 113 -4.36 13.16 12.29
CA ILE A 113 -3.66 12.12 13.06
C ILE A 113 -3.85 12.36 14.56
N PHE A 114 -3.72 13.62 15.01
CA PHE A 114 -4.00 13.99 16.38
C PHE A 114 -5.43 13.66 16.80
N SER A 115 -6.43 13.98 15.98
CA SER A 115 -7.83 13.67 16.24
C SER A 115 -8.10 12.17 16.38
N VAL A 116 -7.49 11.35 15.52
CA VAL A 116 -7.61 9.87 15.58
C VAL A 116 -6.89 9.32 16.80
N SER A 117 -5.71 9.85 17.13
CA SER A 117 -4.94 9.41 18.31
C SER A 117 -5.48 9.96 19.62
N SER A 118 -6.45 10.85 19.59
CA SER A 118 -7.01 11.51 20.79
C SER A 118 -7.64 10.55 21.80
N LYS A 119 -8.07 9.37 21.37
CA LYS A 119 -8.58 8.31 22.25
C LYS A 119 -7.50 7.73 23.20
N SER A 120 -6.22 7.85 22.83
CA SER A 120 -5.07 7.44 23.64
C SER A 120 -4.37 8.63 24.33
N LEU A 121 -5.06 9.76 24.44
CA LEU A 121 -4.50 11.08 24.70
C LEU A 121 -4.01 11.28 26.13
N LEU A 122 -4.49 10.49 27.05
CA LEU A 122 -4.42 10.81 28.47
C LEU A 122 -3.66 9.74 29.22
N VAL A 123 -2.51 10.14 29.76
CA VAL A 123 -1.78 9.37 30.77
C VAL A 123 -2.37 9.73 32.12
N TYR A 124 -2.91 8.73 32.77
CA TYR A 124 -3.42 8.83 34.11
C TYR A 124 -2.30 8.51 35.13
N GLN A 125 -2.15 9.33 36.15
CA GLN A 125 -1.07 9.21 37.14
C GLN A 125 -1.49 8.41 38.37
N SER A 126 -2.60 7.65 38.34
CA SER A 126 -3.04 6.76 39.43
C SER A 126 -3.62 5.43 38.88
N ASN A 127 -3.51 4.36 39.71
CA ASN A 127 -3.79 2.96 39.41
C ASN A 127 -5.29 2.58 39.21
N ILE A 128 -6.16 3.47 38.72
CA ILE A 128 -7.57 3.18 38.50
C ILE A 128 -7.86 3.32 37.00
N GLU A 129 -8.30 2.25 36.34
CA GLU A 129 -8.78 2.25 34.96
C GLU A 129 -10.09 3.04 34.84
N MET A 130 -10.00 4.32 34.44
CA MET A 130 -11.19 5.08 34.04
C MET A 130 -11.36 5.06 32.52
N ARG A 131 -12.56 4.81 32.08
CA ARG A 131 -12.95 4.88 30.67
C ARG A 131 -13.11 6.34 30.28
N ILE A 132 -12.14 6.85 29.51
CA ILE A 132 -12.14 8.24 29.03
C ILE A 132 -12.66 8.22 27.59
N ASP A 133 -13.74 8.92 27.32
CA ASP A 133 -14.25 9.14 25.97
C ASP A 133 -13.88 10.55 25.50
N THR A 134 -13.16 10.64 24.39
CA THR A 134 -12.74 11.90 23.77
C THR A 134 -13.47 12.09 22.44
N GLN A 135 -14.10 13.24 22.26
CA GLN A 135 -14.79 13.60 21.02
C GLN A 135 -14.18 14.87 20.44
N THR A 136 -14.00 14.89 19.11
CA THR A 136 -13.58 16.09 18.40
C THR A 136 -14.69 17.14 18.45
N HIS A 137 -14.30 18.41 18.66
CA HIS A 137 -15.22 19.52 18.80
C HIS A 137 -15.18 20.45 17.57
N TRP A 138 -16.12 21.38 17.50
CA TRP A 138 -16.27 22.29 16.38
C TRP A 138 -15.01 23.13 16.07
N GLY A 139 -14.19 23.45 17.06
CA GLY A 139 -12.92 24.15 16.85
C GLY A 139 -11.95 23.40 15.93
N TRP A 140 -11.89 22.06 16.06
CA TRP A 140 -11.12 21.23 15.14
C TRP A 140 -11.68 21.25 13.71
N ILE A 141 -13.03 21.25 13.58
CA ILE A 141 -13.69 21.32 12.26
C ILE A 141 -13.37 22.66 11.60
N VAL A 142 -13.46 23.77 12.34
CA VAL A 142 -13.09 25.12 11.85
C VAL A 142 -11.64 25.15 11.40
N PHE A 143 -10.72 24.59 12.18
CA PHE A 143 -9.30 24.48 11.80
C PHE A 143 -9.12 23.73 10.50
N PHE A 144 -9.72 22.55 10.39
CA PHE A 144 -9.57 21.69 9.21
C PHE A 144 -10.13 22.37 7.95
N VAL A 145 -11.36 22.86 8.01
CA VAL A 145 -12.02 23.52 6.87
C VAL A 145 -11.27 24.78 6.45
N SER A 146 -10.87 25.63 7.40
CA SER A 146 -10.13 26.87 7.11
C SER A 146 -8.74 26.59 6.55
N SER A 147 -8.03 25.57 7.02
CA SER A 147 -6.71 25.21 6.52
C SER A 147 -6.78 24.62 5.12
N VAL A 148 -7.77 23.79 4.80
CA VAL A 148 -8.00 23.30 3.44
C VAL A 148 -8.35 24.44 2.49
N ALA A 149 -9.22 25.35 2.90
CA ALA A 149 -9.58 26.54 2.10
C ALA A 149 -8.35 27.45 1.88
N LEU A 150 -7.53 27.63 2.91
CA LEU A 150 -6.27 28.38 2.81
C LEU A 150 -5.29 27.75 1.81
N ALA A 151 -5.09 26.44 1.88
CA ALA A 151 -4.24 25.71 0.94
C ALA A 151 -4.74 25.83 -0.51
N LEU A 152 -6.05 25.70 -0.73
CA LEU A 152 -6.67 25.90 -2.05
C LEU A 152 -6.45 27.31 -2.58
N THR A 153 -6.63 28.34 -1.74
CA THR A 153 -6.39 29.75 -2.17
C THR A 153 -4.93 30.00 -2.51
N MET A 154 -3.98 29.42 -1.77
CA MET A 154 -2.55 29.48 -2.08
C MET A 154 -2.22 28.82 -3.42
N LEU A 155 -2.81 27.65 -3.70
CA LEU A 155 -2.62 26.95 -4.99
C LEU A 155 -3.21 27.74 -6.15
N LEU A 156 -4.39 28.34 -6.00
CA LEU A 156 -4.99 29.20 -7.02
C LEU A 156 -4.19 30.47 -7.28
N PHE A 157 -3.49 30.98 -6.26
CA PHE A 157 -2.61 32.13 -6.39
C PHE A 157 -1.33 31.82 -7.18
N SER A 158 -0.85 30.59 -7.11
CA SER A 158 0.39 30.14 -7.78
C SER A 158 0.23 29.91 -9.30
N GLY A 159 -0.99 29.91 -9.81
CA GLY A 159 -1.32 29.57 -11.20
C GLY A 159 -1.62 28.08 -11.39
N THR A 160 -2.39 27.74 -12.43
CA THR A 160 -2.92 26.38 -12.65
C THR A 160 -1.84 25.32 -12.86
N GLU A 161 -0.78 25.63 -13.62
CA GLU A 161 0.32 24.68 -13.88
C GLU A 161 1.11 24.35 -12.61
N LYS A 162 1.52 25.39 -11.87
CA LYS A 162 2.24 25.22 -10.60
C LYS A 162 1.38 24.56 -9.53
N ALA A 163 0.08 24.83 -9.53
CA ALA A 163 -0.87 24.15 -8.64
C ALA A 163 -0.94 22.66 -8.94
N ALA A 164 -1.08 22.27 -10.22
CA ALA A 164 -1.11 20.87 -10.64
C ALA A 164 0.20 20.15 -10.29
N GLU A 165 1.35 20.76 -10.60
CA GLU A 165 2.67 20.21 -10.24
C GLU A 165 2.80 19.99 -8.73
N SER A 166 2.30 20.93 -7.94
CA SER A 166 2.33 20.85 -6.47
C SER A 166 1.44 19.72 -5.94
N ILE A 167 0.25 19.54 -6.51
CA ILE A 167 -0.65 18.43 -6.15
C ILE A 167 0.04 17.10 -6.44
N PHE A 168 0.68 16.94 -7.60
CA PHE A 168 1.40 15.71 -7.94
C PHE A 168 2.59 15.46 -7.03
N ARG A 169 3.39 16.48 -6.72
CA ARG A 169 4.48 16.36 -5.73
C ARG A 169 3.97 15.94 -4.36
N PHE A 170 2.87 16.54 -3.91
CA PHE A 170 2.26 16.19 -2.62
C PHE A 170 1.77 14.75 -2.62
N ALA A 171 1.04 14.32 -3.65
CA ALA A 171 0.56 12.95 -3.77
C ALA A 171 1.74 11.94 -3.77
N ALA A 172 2.82 12.25 -4.49
CA ALA A 172 4.05 11.44 -4.47
C ALA A 172 4.68 11.39 -3.07
N PHE A 173 4.78 12.53 -2.37
CA PHE A 173 5.32 12.59 -1.01
C PHE A 173 4.47 11.79 -0.01
N VAL A 174 3.14 11.93 -0.08
CA VAL A 174 2.22 11.15 0.77
C VAL A 174 2.35 9.66 0.51
N SER A 175 2.44 9.26 -0.77
CA SER A 175 2.59 7.85 -1.15
C SER A 175 3.89 7.26 -0.59
N VAL A 176 5.02 7.94 -0.80
CA VAL A 176 6.33 7.50 -0.27
C VAL A 176 6.31 7.52 1.26
N GLY A 177 5.77 8.58 1.87
CA GLY A 177 5.66 8.73 3.31
C GLY A 177 4.83 7.61 3.95
N ALA A 178 3.71 7.23 3.34
CA ALA A 178 2.89 6.12 3.81
C ALA A 178 3.67 4.80 3.83
N VAL A 179 4.42 4.49 2.77
CA VAL A 179 5.27 3.29 2.70
C VAL A 179 6.34 3.31 3.80
N VAL A 180 7.00 4.46 4.01
CA VAL A 180 8.01 4.60 5.07
C VAL A 180 7.40 4.41 6.46
N ILE A 181 6.23 5.01 6.73
CA ILE A 181 5.54 4.89 8.03
C ILE A 181 5.15 3.44 8.29
N ILE A 182 4.56 2.75 7.30
CA ILE A 182 4.19 1.34 7.43
C ILE A 182 5.44 0.49 7.69
N THR A 183 6.52 0.73 6.95
CA THR A 183 7.79 0.01 7.14
C THR A 183 8.34 0.21 8.55
N VAL A 184 8.45 1.46 9.01
CA VAL A 184 8.93 1.79 10.36
C VAL A 184 8.04 1.14 11.42
N TYR A 185 6.73 1.21 11.26
CA TYR A 185 5.78 0.58 12.18
C TYR A 185 5.97 -0.94 12.26
N MET A 186 6.16 -1.61 11.12
CA MET A 186 6.44 -3.05 11.09
C MET A 186 7.76 -3.40 11.79
N PHE A 187 8.80 -2.58 11.61
CA PHE A 187 10.08 -2.75 12.31
C PHE A 187 9.92 -2.60 13.82
N VAL A 188 9.31 -1.51 14.27
CA VAL A 188 9.10 -1.22 15.70
C VAL A 188 8.26 -2.30 16.38
N SER A 189 7.24 -2.82 15.67
CA SER A 189 6.34 -3.83 16.22
C SER A 189 6.86 -5.27 16.10
N GLY A 190 7.68 -5.59 15.08
CA GLY A 190 8.14 -6.94 14.81
C GLY A 190 9.51 -7.29 15.38
N VAL A 191 10.44 -6.32 15.42
CA VAL A 191 11.82 -6.56 15.91
C VAL A 191 11.87 -7.07 17.36
N PRO A 192 11.06 -6.56 18.31
CA PRO A 192 11.06 -7.07 19.68
C PRO A 192 10.84 -8.58 19.76
N ALA A 193 9.89 -9.14 18.99
CA ALA A 193 9.66 -10.59 18.94
C ALA A 193 10.87 -11.35 18.41
N ILE A 194 11.54 -10.84 17.36
CA ILE A 194 12.74 -11.48 16.80
C ILE A 194 13.89 -11.51 17.84
N LEU A 195 14.04 -10.44 18.62
CA LEU A 195 15.07 -10.37 19.66
C LEU A 195 14.78 -11.31 20.84
N GLU A 196 13.50 -11.46 21.22
CA GLU A 196 13.08 -12.33 22.32
C GLU A 196 13.14 -13.82 21.93
N ILE A 197 12.66 -14.19 20.75
CA ILE A 197 12.63 -15.58 20.25
C ILE A 197 14.02 -16.02 19.76
N GLY A 198 14.81 -15.07 19.26
CA GLY A 198 16.07 -15.31 18.56
C GLY A 198 15.85 -15.51 17.04
N LEU A 199 16.63 -14.78 16.22
CA LEU A 199 16.50 -14.76 14.75
C LEU A 199 16.58 -16.15 14.13
N GLY A 200 17.50 -17.00 14.62
CA GLY A 200 17.68 -18.36 14.11
C GLY A 200 16.48 -19.25 14.40
N SER A 201 16.00 -19.25 15.64
CA SER A 201 14.83 -20.02 16.07
C SER A 201 13.54 -19.55 15.37
N PHE A 202 13.41 -18.25 15.12
CA PHE A 202 12.27 -17.68 14.42
C PHE A 202 12.24 -18.09 12.93
N ILE A 203 13.35 -17.89 12.20
CA ILE A 203 13.40 -18.16 10.74
C ILE A 203 13.48 -19.65 10.43
N PHE A 204 14.32 -20.40 11.14
CA PHE A 204 14.59 -21.81 10.85
C PHE A 204 13.77 -22.77 11.72
N GLY A 205 13.04 -22.29 12.70
CA GLY A 205 12.10 -23.10 13.46
C GLY A 205 10.99 -23.67 12.58
N THR A 206 10.57 -24.89 12.87
CA THR A 206 9.58 -25.62 12.06
C THR A 206 8.20 -25.65 12.70
N GLN A 207 8.08 -25.29 13.97
CA GLN A 207 6.82 -25.36 14.71
C GLN A 207 6.27 -23.95 14.99
N TRP A 208 5.01 -23.76 14.63
CA TRP A 208 4.24 -22.58 14.94
C TRP A 208 3.08 -22.95 15.87
N ARG A 209 3.22 -22.65 17.17
CA ARG A 209 2.24 -22.93 18.22
C ARG A 209 2.23 -21.79 19.24
N PRO A 210 1.70 -20.62 18.91
CA PRO A 210 1.77 -19.42 19.77
C PRO A 210 0.94 -19.56 21.05
N THR A 211 -0.10 -20.41 21.05
CA THR A 211 -1.02 -20.60 22.17
C THR A 211 -0.72 -21.86 23.01
N ALA A 212 0.37 -22.56 22.75
CA ALA A 212 0.77 -23.72 23.55
C ALA A 212 1.31 -23.31 24.94
N ALA A 213 1.36 -24.24 25.89
CA ALA A 213 1.96 -24.01 27.21
C ALA A 213 3.40 -23.51 27.11
N GLU A 214 4.16 -24.04 26.15
CA GLU A 214 5.46 -23.50 25.71
C GLU A 214 5.29 -22.95 24.29
N PRO A 215 5.16 -21.63 24.14
CA PRO A 215 4.93 -21.02 22.82
C PRO A 215 6.11 -21.23 21.87
N GLN A 216 5.82 -21.62 20.62
CA GLN A 216 6.82 -21.82 19.58
C GLN A 216 6.46 -20.98 18.34
N PHE A 217 7.48 -20.26 17.82
CA PHE A 217 7.29 -19.25 16.78
C PHE A 217 8.18 -19.49 15.55
N GLY A 218 8.35 -20.76 15.13
CA GLY A 218 9.12 -21.09 13.95
C GLY A 218 8.34 -20.92 12.65
N ILE A 219 8.88 -20.19 11.68
CA ILE A 219 8.20 -19.81 10.42
C ILE A 219 8.76 -20.46 9.16
N LEU A 220 9.74 -21.37 9.26
CA LEU A 220 10.39 -21.98 8.10
C LEU A 220 9.39 -22.58 7.11
N TYR A 221 8.43 -23.34 7.58
CA TYR A 221 7.44 -23.98 6.71
C TYR A 221 6.49 -22.97 6.05
N MET A 222 6.22 -21.84 6.69
CA MET A 222 5.45 -20.74 6.08
C MET A 222 6.25 -20.04 4.98
N ILE A 223 7.57 -19.86 5.15
CA ILE A 223 8.48 -19.33 4.14
C ILE A 223 8.52 -20.27 2.94
N LEU A 224 8.75 -21.56 3.17
CA LEU A 224 8.79 -22.56 2.11
C LEU A 224 7.46 -22.66 1.36
N ALA A 225 6.33 -22.62 2.06
CA ALA A 225 4.99 -22.63 1.44
C ALA A 225 4.79 -21.41 0.53
N SER A 226 5.18 -20.22 0.98
CA SER A 226 5.10 -18.99 0.18
C SER A 226 6.00 -19.05 -1.05
N LEU A 227 7.23 -19.51 -0.88
CA LEU A 227 8.23 -19.63 -1.96
C LEU A 227 7.78 -20.64 -3.02
N LEU A 228 7.41 -21.85 -2.61
CA LEU A 228 6.99 -22.92 -3.52
C LEU A 228 5.68 -22.58 -4.23
N GLY A 229 4.73 -21.97 -3.54
CA GLY A 229 3.49 -21.48 -4.15
C GLY A 229 3.74 -20.43 -5.22
N CYS A 230 4.63 -19.47 -4.95
CA CYS A 230 5.01 -18.44 -5.91
C CYS A 230 5.78 -19.01 -7.10
N ILE A 231 6.80 -19.84 -6.87
CA ILE A 231 7.59 -20.47 -7.94
C ILE A 231 6.69 -21.34 -8.84
N GLY A 232 5.82 -22.16 -8.24
CA GLY A 232 4.88 -22.96 -8.99
C GLY A 232 3.92 -22.12 -9.85
N ALA A 233 3.43 -21.02 -9.30
CA ALA A 233 2.57 -20.06 -10.05
C ALA A 233 3.33 -19.41 -11.22
N ILE A 234 4.59 -19.06 -11.05
CA ILE A 234 5.45 -18.50 -12.10
C ILE A 234 5.70 -19.51 -13.22
N ILE A 235 6.05 -20.75 -12.87
CA ILE A 235 6.34 -21.81 -13.85
C ILE A 235 5.15 -22.08 -14.76
N ILE A 236 3.92 -21.98 -14.26
CA ILE A 236 2.71 -22.18 -15.04
C ILE A 236 2.22 -20.87 -15.70
N GLY A 237 2.13 -19.81 -14.91
CA GLY A 237 1.50 -18.57 -15.33
C GLY A 237 2.31 -17.75 -16.33
N VAL A 238 3.67 -17.74 -16.20
CA VAL A 238 4.51 -16.95 -17.10
C VAL A 238 4.47 -17.49 -18.55
N PRO A 239 4.69 -18.79 -18.80
CA PRO A 239 4.59 -19.32 -20.16
C PRO A 239 3.19 -19.10 -20.79
N ILE A 240 2.14 -19.41 -20.05
CA ILE A 240 0.76 -19.22 -20.54
C ILE A 240 0.49 -17.76 -20.82
N GLY A 241 0.85 -16.87 -19.91
CA GLY A 241 0.65 -15.42 -20.04
C GLY A 241 1.42 -14.83 -21.22
N LEU A 242 2.69 -15.21 -21.39
CA LEU A 242 3.52 -14.74 -22.50
C LEU A 242 3.01 -15.25 -23.87
N LEU A 243 2.69 -16.55 -23.97
CA LEU A 243 2.15 -17.11 -25.20
C LEU A 243 0.79 -16.48 -25.57
N THR A 244 -0.06 -16.23 -24.58
CA THR A 244 -1.31 -15.50 -24.79
C THR A 244 -1.07 -14.08 -25.26
N ALA A 245 -0.09 -13.36 -24.68
CA ALA A 245 0.27 -12.01 -25.10
C ALA A 245 0.80 -11.99 -26.55
N VAL A 246 1.68 -12.93 -26.92
CA VAL A 246 2.16 -13.07 -28.30
C VAL A 246 1.01 -13.38 -29.25
N PHE A 247 0.14 -14.30 -28.88
CA PHE A 247 -1.02 -14.65 -29.69
C PHE A 247 -1.93 -13.44 -29.94
N THR A 248 -2.27 -12.70 -28.91
CA THR A 248 -3.17 -11.52 -29.01
C THR A 248 -2.53 -10.33 -29.72
N ALA A 249 -1.20 -10.15 -29.58
CA ALA A 249 -0.48 -9.05 -30.20
C ALA A 249 -0.23 -9.25 -31.69
N GLU A 250 0.17 -10.49 -32.11
CA GLU A 250 0.79 -10.71 -33.40
C GLU A 250 0.09 -11.77 -34.30
N VAL A 251 -0.60 -12.73 -33.69
CA VAL A 251 -1.11 -13.91 -34.39
C VAL A 251 -2.62 -13.88 -34.59
N ALA A 252 -3.34 -13.48 -33.54
CA ALA A 252 -4.79 -13.55 -33.54
C ALA A 252 -5.43 -12.63 -34.59
N PRO A 253 -6.42 -13.10 -35.37
CA PRO A 253 -7.25 -12.24 -36.19
C PRO A 253 -7.93 -11.19 -35.30
N GLU A 254 -8.18 -10.00 -35.86
CA GLU A 254 -8.77 -8.87 -35.11
C GLU A 254 -10.06 -9.23 -34.35
N LYS A 255 -10.90 -10.08 -34.99
CA LYS A 255 -12.16 -10.56 -34.37
C LYS A 255 -11.91 -11.34 -33.07
N ILE A 256 -10.89 -12.20 -33.03
CA ILE A 256 -10.54 -13.02 -31.88
C ILE A 256 -9.86 -12.15 -30.81
N SER A 257 -8.91 -11.31 -31.19
CA SER A 257 -8.22 -10.38 -30.29
C SER A 257 -9.22 -9.43 -29.59
N ARG A 258 -10.25 -8.99 -30.32
CA ARG A 258 -11.34 -8.14 -29.81
C ARG A 258 -12.20 -8.81 -28.71
N ILE A 259 -12.20 -10.14 -28.66
CA ILE A 259 -12.87 -10.93 -27.56
C ILE A 259 -11.91 -11.23 -26.43
N ILE A 260 -10.67 -11.65 -26.73
CA ILE A 260 -9.71 -12.08 -25.71
C ILE A 260 -9.29 -10.90 -24.81
N ARG A 261 -9.01 -9.71 -25.37
CA ARG A 261 -8.58 -8.54 -24.59
C ARG A 261 -9.58 -8.16 -23.49
N PRO A 262 -10.87 -7.93 -23.79
CA PRO A 262 -11.85 -7.68 -22.74
C PRO A 262 -12.01 -8.84 -21.76
N ALA A 263 -11.90 -10.10 -22.21
CA ALA A 263 -11.96 -11.25 -21.31
C ALA A 263 -10.80 -11.24 -20.28
N VAL A 264 -9.58 -10.93 -20.73
CA VAL A 264 -8.41 -10.76 -19.85
C VAL A 264 -8.59 -9.57 -18.90
N GLU A 265 -9.18 -8.46 -19.38
CA GLU A 265 -9.47 -7.30 -18.53
C GLU A 265 -10.54 -7.59 -17.48
N LEU A 266 -11.57 -8.37 -17.83
CA LEU A 266 -12.57 -8.84 -16.87
C LEU A 266 -11.93 -9.72 -15.80
N LEU A 267 -11.04 -10.65 -16.17
CA LEU A 267 -10.29 -11.46 -15.20
C LEU A 267 -9.47 -10.58 -14.26
N ALA A 268 -8.84 -9.50 -14.74
CA ALA A 268 -8.11 -8.55 -13.88
C ALA A 268 -9.01 -7.83 -12.86
N GLY A 269 -10.29 -7.61 -13.23
CA GLY A 269 -11.28 -6.92 -12.40
C GLY A 269 -11.96 -7.81 -11.34
N ILE A 270 -11.82 -9.13 -11.42
CA ILE A 270 -12.42 -10.05 -10.44
C ILE A 270 -11.70 -9.91 -9.07
N PRO A 271 -12.43 -9.66 -7.97
CA PRO A 271 -11.86 -9.66 -6.62
C PRO A 271 -11.22 -11.00 -6.27
N SER A 272 -10.06 -10.98 -5.59
CA SER A 272 -9.30 -12.19 -5.24
C SER A 272 -10.10 -13.22 -4.43
N VAL A 273 -11.01 -12.74 -3.58
CA VAL A 273 -11.92 -13.62 -2.80
C VAL A 273 -12.75 -14.52 -3.70
N ILE A 274 -13.19 -14.05 -4.87
CA ILE A 274 -13.97 -14.84 -5.82
C ILE A 274 -13.11 -15.97 -6.41
N TYR A 275 -11.86 -15.71 -6.74
CA TYR A 275 -10.91 -16.76 -7.14
C TYR A 275 -10.71 -17.81 -6.04
N GLY A 276 -10.58 -17.37 -4.79
CA GLY A 276 -10.49 -18.27 -3.64
C GLY A 276 -11.75 -19.10 -3.44
N PHE A 277 -12.92 -18.49 -3.56
CA PHE A 277 -14.22 -19.19 -3.45
C PHE A 277 -14.40 -20.22 -4.58
N TRP A 278 -14.10 -19.85 -5.82
CA TRP A 278 -14.10 -20.77 -6.95
C TRP A 278 -13.10 -21.91 -6.70
N GLY A 279 -11.88 -21.58 -6.27
CA GLY A 279 -10.86 -22.57 -5.93
C GLY A 279 -11.33 -23.55 -4.88
N MET A 280 -11.95 -23.08 -3.81
CA MET A 280 -12.48 -23.92 -2.73
C MET A 280 -13.64 -24.81 -3.21
N LYS A 281 -14.52 -24.30 -4.06
CA LYS A 281 -15.73 -25.04 -4.49
C LYS A 281 -15.50 -25.97 -5.68
N VAL A 282 -14.58 -25.63 -6.57
CA VAL A 282 -14.35 -26.37 -7.82
C VAL A 282 -12.98 -27.03 -7.84
N LEU A 283 -11.91 -26.27 -7.60
CA LEU A 283 -10.56 -26.77 -7.73
C LEU A 283 -10.17 -27.75 -6.61
N VAL A 284 -10.49 -27.45 -5.36
CA VAL A 284 -10.17 -28.30 -4.21
C VAL A 284 -10.83 -29.68 -4.32
N PRO A 285 -12.14 -29.81 -4.63
CA PRO A 285 -12.75 -31.12 -4.89
C PRO A 285 -12.10 -31.88 -6.05
N ALA A 286 -11.79 -31.18 -7.18
CA ALA A 286 -11.13 -31.80 -8.33
C ALA A 286 -9.73 -32.35 -7.98
N ILE A 287 -8.93 -31.58 -7.22
CA ILE A 287 -7.61 -32.03 -6.76
C ILE A 287 -7.75 -33.23 -5.79
N ARG A 288 -8.77 -33.24 -4.93
CA ARG A 288 -9.04 -34.35 -4.04
C ARG A 288 -9.33 -35.64 -4.82
N GLU A 289 -10.20 -35.56 -5.82
CA GLU A 289 -10.54 -36.68 -6.68
C GLU A 289 -9.35 -37.21 -7.46
N LEU A 290 -8.55 -36.32 -8.07
CA LEU A 290 -7.30 -36.68 -8.73
C LEU A 290 -6.31 -37.37 -7.78
N GLY A 291 -6.15 -36.84 -6.57
CA GLY A 291 -5.30 -37.44 -5.55
C GLY A 291 -5.76 -38.86 -5.17
N GLN A 292 -7.03 -39.04 -4.94
CA GLN A 292 -7.61 -40.36 -4.63
C GLN A 292 -7.37 -41.37 -5.75
N ASN A 293 -7.55 -40.96 -7.00
CA ASN A 293 -7.30 -41.79 -8.17
C ASN A 293 -5.83 -42.23 -8.27
N TRP A 294 -4.88 -41.44 -7.72
CA TRP A 294 -3.46 -41.75 -7.65
C TRP A 294 -3.06 -42.45 -6.33
N GLY A 295 -4.02 -42.82 -5.49
CA GLY A 295 -3.75 -43.42 -4.20
C GLY A 295 -3.18 -42.49 -3.15
N ILE A 296 -3.26 -41.16 -3.37
CA ILE A 296 -2.76 -40.13 -2.47
C ILE A 296 -3.91 -39.66 -1.58
N ASN A 297 -3.78 -39.83 -0.28
CA ASN A 297 -4.75 -39.33 0.67
C ASN A 297 -4.59 -37.81 0.85
N THR A 298 -5.48 -37.03 0.24
CA THR A 298 -5.46 -35.56 0.29
C THR A 298 -6.84 -34.96 0.53
N THR A 299 -6.90 -33.84 1.22
CA THR A 299 -8.12 -33.05 1.36
C THR A 299 -8.42 -32.23 0.09
N GLY A 300 -7.45 -32.13 -0.83
CA GLY A 300 -7.50 -31.27 -2.00
C GLY A 300 -7.10 -29.81 -1.72
N SER A 301 -7.21 -29.35 -0.46
CA SER A 301 -6.69 -28.04 -0.03
C SER A 301 -5.20 -28.17 0.23
N GLY A 302 -4.39 -27.30 -0.37
CA GLY A 302 -2.94 -27.35 -0.19
C GLY A 302 -2.16 -26.64 -1.27
N LEU A 303 -0.88 -26.97 -1.40
CA LEU A 303 0.06 -26.29 -2.26
C LEU A 303 -0.34 -26.32 -3.75
N ALA A 304 -0.86 -27.45 -4.24
CA ALA A 304 -1.32 -27.54 -5.65
C ALA A 304 -2.46 -26.57 -5.94
N ALA A 305 -3.44 -26.48 -5.04
CA ALA A 305 -4.56 -25.55 -5.18
C ALA A 305 -4.08 -24.07 -5.15
N VAL A 306 -3.13 -23.76 -4.26
CA VAL A 306 -2.49 -22.43 -4.18
C VAL A 306 -1.78 -22.11 -5.49
N ILE A 307 -0.95 -23.02 -6.03
CA ILE A 307 -0.24 -22.82 -7.29
C ILE A 307 -1.20 -22.51 -8.44
N VAL A 308 -2.26 -23.30 -8.61
CA VAL A 308 -3.21 -23.09 -9.73
C VAL A 308 -3.96 -21.76 -9.59
N VAL A 309 -4.47 -21.45 -8.40
CA VAL A 309 -5.17 -20.18 -8.17
C VAL A 309 -4.27 -18.98 -8.41
N LEU A 310 -3.05 -18.99 -7.87
CA LEU A 310 -2.08 -17.93 -8.09
C LEU A 310 -1.68 -17.81 -9.57
N SER A 311 -1.50 -18.95 -10.27
CA SER A 311 -1.19 -18.95 -11.71
C SER A 311 -2.26 -18.21 -12.51
N ILE A 312 -3.54 -18.49 -12.25
CA ILE A 312 -4.65 -17.82 -12.93
C ILE A 312 -4.67 -16.32 -12.62
N MET A 313 -4.42 -15.95 -11.38
CA MET A 313 -4.48 -14.56 -10.93
C MET A 313 -3.37 -13.66 -11.49
N ILE A 314 -2.20 -14.23 -11.81
CA ILE A 314 -1.09 -13.44 -12.40
C ILE A 314 -1.23 -13.28 -13.91
N LEU A 315 -2.01 -14.14 -14.61
CA LEU A 315 -2.17 -14.11 -16.07
C LEU A 315 -2.54 -12.73 -16.61
N PRO A 316 -3.58 -12.04 -16.12
CA PRO A 316 -3.99 -10.75 -16.68
C PRO A 316 -2.87 -9.71 -16.65
N THR A 317 -2.11 -9.67 -15.55
CA THR A 317 -1.00 -8.73 -15.36
C THR A 317 0.12 -9.00 -16.37
N ILE A 318 0.52 -10.27 -16.50
CA ILE A 318 1.58 -10.68 -17.44
C ILE A 318 1.14 -10.45 -18.88
N ILE A 319 -0.07 -10.88 -19.24
CA ILE A 319 -0.60 -10.73 -20.61
C ILE A 319 -0.61 -9.26 -21.01
N LYS A 320 -1.21 -8.39 -20.21
CA LYS A 320 -1.37 -6.97 -20.53
C LYS A 320 -0.03 -6.24 -20.70
N VAL A 321 0.91 -6.46 -19.78
CA VAL A 321 2.22 -5.79 -19.83
C VAL A 321 3.09 -6.37 -20.95
N ALA A 322 3.08 -7.68 -21.17
CA ALA A 322 3.81 -8.32 -22.26
C ALA A 322 3.24 -7.91 -23.63
N GLU A 323 1.92 -7.88 -23.80
CA GLU A 323 1.27 -7.44 -25.04
C GLU A 323 1.64 -5.99 -25.37
N THR A 324 1.53 -5.06 -24.42
CA THR A 324 1.92 -3.66 -24.61
C THR A 324 3.41 -3.54 -24.96
N SER A 325 4.26 -4.35 -24.35
CA SER A 325 5.70 -4.36 -24.61
C SER A 325 6.03 -4.87 -26.00
N LEU A 326 5.34 -5.91 -26.47
CA LEU A 326 5.48 -6.43 -27.84
C LEU A 326 5.03 -5.40 -28.87
N GLN A 327 3.91 -4.71 -28.64
CA GLN A 327 3.38 -3.67 -29.54
C GLN A 327 4.25 -2.42 -29.57
N SER A 328 5.07 -2.16 -28.54
CA SER A 328 6.00 -1.03 -28.50
C SER A 328 7.25 -1.22 -29.37
N VAL A 329 7.53 -2.43 -29.84
CA VAL A 329 8.66 -2.71 -30.74
C VAL A 329 8.39 -2.09 -32.10
N PRO A 330 9.33 -1.28 -32.66
CA PRO A 330 9.14 -0.66 -33.98
C PRO A 330 8.91 -1.71 -35.06
N ARG A 331 7.89 -1.50 -35.90
CA ARG A 331 7.56 -2.42 -37.01
C ARG A 331 8.69 -2.64 -38.00
N SER A 332 9.57 -1.64 -38.15
CA SER A 332 10.76 -1.73 -39.00
C SER A 332 11.68 -2.92 -38.65
N TYR A 333 11.75 -3.32 -37.36
CA TYR A 333 12.54 -4.49 -36.95
C TYR A 333 11.93 -5.78 -37.50
N MET A 334 10.60 -5.88 -37.47
CA MET A 334 9.88 -7.04 -37.98
C MET A 334 9.99 -7.11 -39.52
N GLU A 335 9.82 -5.97 -40.20
CA GLU A 335 9.91 -5.86 -41.65
C GLU A 335 11.30 -6.19 -42.19
N ALA A 336 12.36 -5.71 -41.50
CA ALA A 336 13.74 -6.04 -41.84
C ALA A 336 14.02 -7.54 -41.72
N ALA A 337 13.56 -8.19 -40.64
CA ALA A 337 13.74 -9.61 -40.47
C ALA A 337 12.99 -10.45 -41.52
N LEU A 338 11.76 -10.05 -41.89
CA LEU A 338 10.98 -10.67 -42.95
C LEU A 338 11.67 -10.50 -44.35
N ALA A 339 12.23 -9.32 -44.61
CA ALA A 339 12.97 -9.03 -45.84
C ALA A 339 14.22 -9.91 -46.00
N LEU A 340 14.83 -10.34 -44.88
CA LEU A 340 15.94 -11.29 -44.85
C LEU A 340 15.49 -12.77 -45.04
N GLY A 341 14.19 -13.01 -45.28
CA GLY A 341 13.65 -14.35 -45.54
C GLY A 341 13.19 -15.12 -44.30
N ASN A 342 13.16 -14.49 -43.12
CA ASN A 342 12.63 -15.12 -41.92
C ASN A 342 11.10 -15.32 -42.02
N THR A 343 10.60 -16.40 -41.40
CA THR A 343 9.15 -16.58 -41.27
C THR A 343 8.59 -15.68 -40.17
N LYS A 344 7.30 -15.36 -40.20
CA LYS A 344 6.65 -14.54 -39.20
C LYS A 344 6.87 -15.08 -37.76
N VAL A 345 6.72 -16.39 -37.58
CA VAL A 345 6.92 -17.04 -36.25
C VAL A 345 8.38 -16.90 -35.79
N SER A 346 9.34 -17.21 -36.69
CA SER A 346 10.76 -17.02 -36.39
C SER A 346 11.07 -15.57 -36.00
N THR A 347 10.53 -14.59 -36.73
CA THR A 347 10.74 -13.17 -36.43
C THR A 347 10.19 -12.75 -35.04
N ILE A 348 9.02 -13.27 -34.64
CA ILE A 348 8.46 -13.01 -33.32
C ILE A 348 9.42 -13.50 -32.23
N PHE A 349 9.88 -14.75 -32.32
CA PHE A 349 10.72 -15.36 -31.26
C PHE A 349 12.17 -14.87 -31.28
N SER A 350 12.75 -14.60 -32.46
CA SER A 350 14.17 -14.22 -32.60
C SER A 350 14.41 -12.69 -32.56
N VAL A 351 13.40 -11.87 -32.87
CA VAL A 351 13.56 -10.42 -32.95
C VAL A 351 12.65 -9.69 -31.97
N GLN A 352 11.33 -9.92 -32.03
CA GLN A 352 10.37 -9.11 -31.30
C GLN A 352 10.39 -9.40 -29.80
N ILE A 353 10.35 -10.66 -29.36
CA ILE A 353 10.42 -11.04 -27.93
C ILE A 353 11.75 -10.56 -27.31
N PRO A 354 12.94 -10.79 -27.92
CA PRO A 354 14.18 -10.22 -27.42
C PRO A 354 14.18 -8.69 -27.35
N ALA A 355 13.60 -8.00 -28.31
CA ALA A 355 13.49 -6.54 -28.30
C ALA A 355 12.55 -6.03 -27.18
N ALA A 356 11.44 -6.74 -26.90
CA ALA A 356 10.47 -6.42 -25.85
C ALA A 356 10.82 -6.94 -24.46
N ARG A 357 11.97 -7.66 -24.29
CA ARG A 357 12.30 -8.42 -23.07
C ARG A 357 12.23 -7.61 -21.79
N SER A 358 12.67 -6.35 -21.80
CA SER A 358 12.65 -5.52 -20.59
C SER A 358 11.23 -5.26 -20.07
N GLY A 359 10.30 -5.02 -20.98
CA GLY A 359 8.89 -4.84 -20.63
C GLY A 359 8.21 -6.17 -20.27
N ILE A 360 8.53 -7.26 -20.94
CA ILE A 360 8.04 -8.61 -20.60
C ILE A 360 8.49 -8.98 -19.17
N LEU A 361 9.77 -8.77 -18.85
CA LEU A 361 10.29 -8.98 -17.50
C LEU A 361 9.61 -8.09 -16.46
N ALA A 362 9.31 -6.84 -16.80
CA ALA A 362 8.54 -5.97 -15.91
C ALA A 362 7.14 -6.54 -15.62
N GLY A 363 6.46 -7.09 -16.63
CA GLY A 363 5.18 -7.79 -16.46
C GLY A 363 5.28 -9.00 -15.54
N VAL A 364 6.34 -9.79 -15.69
CA VAL A 364 6.63 -10.95 -14.81
C VAL A 364 6.84 -10.48 -13.37
N ILE A 365 7.68 -9.45 -13.16
CA ILE A 365 7.95 -8.89 -11.81
C ILE A 365 6.66 -8.43 -11.13
N LEU A 366 5.79 -7.72 -11.86
CA LEU A 366 4.49 -7.28 -11.34
C LEU A 366 3.59 -8.47 -10.98
N GLY A 367 3.56 -9.51 -11.83
CA GLY A 367 2.84 -10.76 -11.56
C GLY A 367 3.36 -11.47 -10.31
N VAL A 368 4.69 -11.59 -10.16
CA VAL A 368 5.36 -12.18 -8.98
C VAL A 368 5.01 -11.40 -7.72
N GLY A 369 5.12 -10.08 -7.76
CA GLY A 369 4.76 -9.23 -6.61
C GLY A 369 3.32 -9.45 -6.17
N ARG A 370 2.39 -9.59 -7.12
CA ARG A 370 0.99 -9.91 -6.85
C ARG A 370 0.83 -11.31 -6.24
N ALA A 371 1.52 -12.32 -6.77
CA ALA A 371 1.45 -13.70 -6.26
C ALA A 371 1.95 -13.81 -4.81
N ILE A 372 3.06 -13.15 -4.48
CA ILE A 372 3.63 -13.18 -3.12
C ILE A 372 2.70 -12.48 -2.12
N GLY A 373 2.08 -11.36 -2.53
CA GLY A 373 1.20 -10.56 -1.68
C GLY A 373 -0.23 -11.11 -1.55
N GLU A 374 -0.60 -12.13 -2.32
CA GLU A 374 -1.97 -12.65 -2.31
C GLU A 374 -2.29 -13.36 -1.00
N THR A 375 -3.38 -12.93 -0.40
CA THR A 375 -3.80 -13.40 0.93
C THR A 375 -5.14 -14.10 0.90
N MET A 376 -6.17 -13.41 0.38
CA MET A 376 -7.56 -13.86 0.53
C MET A 376 -7.88 -15.11 -0.29
N ALA A 377 -7.40 -15.17 -1.54
CA ALA A 377 -7.60 -16.37 -2.35
C ALA A 377 -6.82 -17.56 -1.78
N VAL A 378 -5.59 -17.30 -1.31
CA VAL A 378 -4.72 -18.34 -0.75
C VAL A 378 -5.29 -18.93 0.53
N ILE A 379 -5.79 -18.11 1.46
CA ILE A 379 -6.34 -18.60 2.75
C ILE A 379 -7.51 -19.56 2.55
N MET A 380 -8.27 -19.41 1.46
CA MET A 380 -9.44 -20.26 1.16
C MET A 380 -9.07 -21.64 0.61
N VAL A 381 -7.90 -21.79 -0.02
CA VAL A 381 -7.50 -23.02 -0.72
C VAL A 381 -6.28 -23.71 -0.13
N ALA A 382 -5.55 -23.06 0.77
CA ALA A 382 -4.27 -23.54 1.31
C ALA A 382 -4.44 -24.66 2.37
N GLY A 383 -5.58 -24.74 3.04
CA GLY A 383 -5.82 -25.67 4.16
C GLY A 383 -5.29 -25.19 5.51
N ASN A 384 -4.46 -24.15 5.53
CA ASN A 384 -3.98 -23.39 6.70
C ASN A 384 -3.29 -24.19 7.81
N ILE A 385 -2.59 -25.28 7.49
CA ILE A 385 -1.78 -26.09 8.42
C ILE A 385 -0.31 -25.77 8.21
N VAL A 386 0.43 -25.50 9.30
CA VAL A 386 1.88 -25.29 9.27
C VAL A 386 2.56 -26.64 9.36
N GLN A 387 3.04 -27.13 8.24
CA GLN A 387 3.77 -28.40 8.09
C GLN A 387 4.73 -28.31 6.91
N LEU A 388 5.61 -29.32 6.76
CA LEU A 388 6.50 -29.39 5.60
C LEU A 388 5.66 -29.36 4.31
N PRO A 389 5.90 -28.40 3.40
CA PRO A 389 5.11 -28.28 2.19
C PRO A 389 5.28 -29.50 1.28
N SER A 390 4.18 -30.12 0.91
CA SER A 390 4.07 -31.13 -0.13
C SER A 390 3.01 -30.73 -1.14
N LEU A 391 3.10 -31.22 -2.37
CA LEU A 391 2.23 -30.78 -3.47
C LEU A 391 0.73 -30.92 -3.14
N PHE A 392 0.34 -32.04 -2.54
CA PHE A 392 -1.04 -32.35 -2.17
C PHE A 392 -1.34 -32.12 -0.67
N GLY A 393 -0.36 -31.68 0.09
CA GLY A 393 -0.50 -31.38 1.51
C GLY A 393 -0.99 -29.97 1.76
N SER A 394 -1.74 -29.80 2.86
CA SER A 394 -2.13 -28.48 3.35
C SER A 394 -0.90 -27.66 3.70
N VAL A 395 -0.96 -26.37 3.41
CA VAL A 395 0.13 -25.43 3.69
C VAL A 395 -0.43 -24.13 4.30
N ARG A 396 0.44 -23.37 4.98
CA ARG A 396 0.12 -22.03 5.47
C ARG A 396 1.21 -21.06 5.00
N PRO A 397 1.03 -20.36 3.88
CA PRO A 397 1.92 -19.28 3.48
C PRO A 397 1.94 -18.13 4.49
N MET A 398 3.01 -17.31 4.50
CA MET A 398 3.21 -16.21 5.45
C MET A 398 2.03 -15.22 5.46
N THR A 399 1.55 -14.81 4.29
CA THR A 399 0.40 -13.89 4.16
C THR A 399 -0.88 -14.47 4.76
N ALA A 400 -1.15 -15.75 4.49
CA ALA A 400 -2.29 -16.45 5.06
C ALA A 400 -2.17 -16.61 6.57
N GLY A 401 -0.97 -16.89 7.09
CA GLY A 401 -0.70 -16.98 8.53
C GLY A 401 -1.00 -15.68 9.26
N ILE A 402 -0.51 -14.56 8.76
CA ILE A 402 -0.78 -13.23 9.33
C ILE A 402 -2.29 -12.95 9.33
N ALA A 403 -2.95 -13.08 8.19
CA ALA A 403 -4.37 -12.73 8.07
C ALA A 403 -5.29 -13.66 8.88
N PHE A 404 -4.93 -14.93 9.00
CA PHE A 404 -5.71 -15.90 9.77
C PHE A 404 -5.64 -15.64 11.27
N GLU A 405 -4.45 -15.25 11.80
CA GLU A 405 -4.23 -15.15 13.24
C GLU A 405 -4.33 -13.72 13.80
N MET A 406 -4.14 -12.69 12.97
CA MET A 406 -4.14 -11.28 13.44
C MET A 406 -5.44 -10.87 14.13
N GLY A 407 -6.57 -11.46 13.73
CA GLY A 407 -7.90 -11.14 14.26
C GLY A 407 -8.12 -11.56 15.72
N TYR A 408 -7.39 -12.58 16.18
CA TYR A 408 -7.53 -13.13 17.54
C TYR A 408 -6.23 -13.18 18.33
N ALA A 409 -5.13 -12.74 17.75
CA ALA A 409 -3.86 -12.68 18.46
C ALA A 409 -3.90 -11.69 19.62
N ASP A 410 -3.61 -12.17 20.82
CA ASP A 410 -3.51 -11.34 22.01
C ASP A 410 -2.38 -10.32 21.91
N ALA A 411 -2.53 -9.22 22.65
CA ALA A 411 -1.46 -8.24 22.81
C ALA A 411 -0.25 -8.88 23.48
N GLY A 412 0.94 -8.73 22.89
CA GLY A 412 2.18 -9.32 23.39
C GLY A 412 2.94 -10.07 22.31
N LEU A 413 3.72 -11.09 22.71
CA LEU A 413 4.65 -11.80 21.83
C LEU A 413 4.00 -12.42 20.59
N HIS A 414 2.79 -12.98 20.73
CA HIS A 414 2.05 -13.56 19.58
C HIS A 414 1.80 -12.52 18.49
N ARG A 415 1.22 -11.35 18.85
CA ARG A 415 0.96 -10.27 17.88
C ARG A 415 2.25 -9.68 17.31
N GLN A 416 3.27 -9.50 18.12
CA GLN A 416 4.58 -9.02 17.69
C GLN A 416 5.24 -10.02 16.73
N ALA A 417 5.10 -11.33 16.94
CA ALA A 417 5.59 -12.37 16.03
C ALA A 417 4.87 -12.33 14.67
N LEU A 418 3.57 -12.00 14.61
CA LEU A 418 2.86 -11.79 13.35
C LEU A 418 3.40 -10.56 12.58
N PHE A 419 3.72 -9.46 13.28
CA PHE A 419 4.42 -8.33 12.66
C PHE A 419 5.82 -8.73 12.18
N ALA A 420 6.52 -9.59 12.92
CA ALA A 420 7.82 -10.12 12.53
C ALA A 420 7.72 -10.98 11.26
N ILE A 421 6.67 -11.81 11.09
CA ILE A 421 6.40 -12.51 9.82
C ILE A 421 6.22 -11.49 8.68
N GLY A 422 5.46 -10.42 8.91
CA GLY A 422 5.27 -9.34 7.95
C GLY A 422 6.60 -8.67 7.56
N LEU A 423 7.50 -8.46 8.53
CA LEU A 423 8.84 -7.92 8.28
C LEU A 423 9.68 -8.87 7.41
N VAL A 424 9.67 -10.18 7.71
CA VAL A 424 10.36 -11.19 6.89
C VAL A 424 9.80 -11.22 5.47
N LEU A 425 8.47 -11.16 5.32
CA LEU A 425 7.81 -11.10 4.02
C LEU A 425 8.21 -9.82 3.25
N PHE A 426 8.27 -8.68 3.91
CA PHE A 426 8.71 -7.42 3.31
C PHE A 426 10.14 -7.52 2.78
N VAL A 427 11.06 -8.02 3.60
CA VAL A 427 12.46 -8.25 3.18
C VAL A 427 12.53 -9.24 2.00
N PHE A 428 11.73 -10.30 2.04
CA PHE A 428 11.64 -11.27 0.96
C PHE A 428 11.19 -10.65 -0.36
N ILE A 429 10.12 -9.84 -0.34
CA ILE A 429 9.63 -9.12 -1.52
C ILE A 429 10.69 -8.14 -2.05
N MET A 430 11.39 -7.42 -1.17
CA MET A 430 12.48 -6.53 -1.54
C MET A 430 13.60 -7.28 -2.25
N LEU A 431 14.05 -8.42 -1.71
CA LEU A 431 15.09 -9.27 -2.32
C LEU A 431 14.68 -9.77 -3.70
N VAL A 432 13.44 -10.24 -3.84
CA VAL A 432 12.90 -10.69 -5.13
C VAL A 432 12.90 -9.53 -6.14
N ASN A 433 12.37 -8.37 -5.79
CA ASN A 433 12.32 -7.20 -6.67
C ASN A 433 13.71 -6.70 -7.08
N VAL A 434 14.67 -6.64 -6.15
CA VAL A 434 16.06 -6.26 -6.44
C VAL A 434 16.71 -7.27 -7.38
N SER A 435 16.53 -8.58 -7.14
CA SER A 435 17.08 -9.63 -7.98
C SER A 435 16.57 -9.55 -9.43
N PHE A 436 15.28 -9.39 -9.61
CA PHE A 436 14.68 -9.20 -10.94
C PHE A 436 15.12 -7.91 -11.62
N SER A 437 15.19 -6.80 -10.88
CA SER A 437 15.67 -5.51 -11.40
C SER A 437 17.14 -5.60 -11.88
N TYR A 438 17.98 -6.33 -11.15
CA TYR A 438 19.36 -6.57 -11.54
C TYR A 438 19.45 -7.42 -12.83
N LEU A 439 18.66 -8.48 -12.92
CA LEU A 439 18.58 -9.34 -14.11
C LEU A 439 18.12 -8.55 -15.35
N SER A 440 17.10 -7.70 -15.19
CA SER A 440 16.59 -6.84 -16.25
C SER A 440 17.66 -5.86 -16.78
N LYS A 441 18.42 -5.22 -15.89
CA LYS A 441 19.51 -4.31 -16.27
C LYS A 441 20.66 -5.01 -16.99
N LYS A 442 21.09 -6.19 -16.50
CA LYS A 442 22.16 -6.97 -17.12
C LYS A 442 21.77 -7.43 -18.53
N GLY A 443 20.51 -7.79 -18.72
CA GLY A 443 19.97 -8.13 -20.02
C GLY A 443 20.04 -6.98 -21.03
N ASN A 444 19.82 -5.73 -20.65
CA ASN A 444 19.89 -4.57 -21.54
C ASN A 444 21.34 -4.27 -21.99
N ASN A 445 22.33 -4.42 -21.10
CA ASN A 445 23.72 -4.14 -21.40
C ASN A 445 24.36 -5.15 -22.35
N SER A 446 23.83 -6.39 -22.46
CA SER A 446 24.34 -7.41 -23.38
C SER A 446 23.83 -7.24 -24.82
N SER A 447 22.81 -6.39 -25.06
CA SER A 447 22.28 -6.08 -26.39
C SER A 447 22.84 -4.79 -26.99
N ALA A 448 23.60 -4.03 -26.20
CA ALA A 448 24.30 -2.82 -26.64
C ALA A 448 25.78 -3.08 -27.02
N LYS A 449 26.24 -4.33 -26.93
CA LYS A 449 27.50 -4.81 -27.47
C LYS A 449 27.23 -5.72 -28.66
#